data_c4bd931f57c99c4e3599e1974b0ba73e
#
_entry.id   c4bd931f57c99c4e3599e1974b0ba73e
#
_cell.length_a   1.000
_cell.length_b   1.000
_cell.length_c   1.000
_cell.angle_alpha   90.00
_cell.angle_beta   90.00
_cell.angle_gamma   90.00
#
_symmetry.space_group_name_H-M   'P 1'
#
loop_
_entity.id
_entity.type
_entity.pdbx_description
1 polymer ?
#
loop_
_entity_poly.entity_id
_entity_poly.type
_entity_poly.pdbx_seq_one_letter_code
_entity_poly.pdbx_strand_id
1 'polypeptide(L)'
;MTDFLSTIDEFLASLTAEEHVVTRVVFRSLLEGRGIRPEAVAATLGTSLAAIERVVNDLIERGTLERGVNSGELVGARGLSLAKTPQRLAIDGRRLYAFCAVDAVGIPAAIRVDARVESLCHVCGARVSLALSGGTVTDASPGAVIWAAERYLTRSLRRYT
;
A
#
# COMPACT_ATOMS: atom_id res chain seq x y z
N MET A 1 13.68 -11.97 -18.95
CA MET A 1 13.29 -10.66 -18.36
C MET A 1 11.90 -10.86 -17.78
N THR A 2 11.81 -11.09 -16.46
CA THR A 2 10.53 -11.28 -15.78
C THR A 2 9.83 -9.92 -15.76
N ASP A 3 8.64 -9.83 -16.29
CA ASP A 3 7.86 -8.60 -16.32
C ASP A 3 7.51 -8.20 -14.87
N PHE A 4 7.70 -6.93 -14.53
CA PHE A 4 7.36 -6.38 -13.20
C PHE A 4 5.91 -6.71 -12.79
N LEU A 5 4.97 -6.65 -13.73
CA LEU A 5 3.57 -6.96 -13.47
C LEU A 5 3.37 -8.44 -13.17
N SER A 6 4.06 -9.34 -13.87
CA SER A 6 3.95 -10.78 -13.60
C SER A 6 4.41 -11.14 -12.19
N THR A 7 5.40 -10.44 -11.67
CA THR A 7 5.89 -10.68 -10.30
C THR A 7 4.90 -10.20 -9.23
N ILE A 8 4.20 -9.08 -9.49
CA ILE A 8 3.11 -8.63 -8.61
C ILE A 8 1.99 -9.67 -8.62
N ASP A 9 1.61 -10.16 -9.79
CA ASP A 9 0.55 -11.17 -9.93
C ASP A 9 0.94 -12.48 -9.22
N GLU A 10 2.17 -12.95 -9.38
CA GLU A 10 2.71 -14.12 -8.67
C GLU A 10 2.69 -13.91 -7.14
N PHE A 11 3.07 -12.74 -6.68
CA PHE A 11 3.04 -12.39 -5.27
C PHE A 11 1.60 -12.41 -4.74
N LEU A 12 0.66 -11.76 -5.44
CA LEU A 12 -0.75 -11.74 -5.04
C LEU A 12 -1.36 -13.14 -5.06
N ALA A 13 -1.04 -13.96 -6.06
CA ALA A 13 -1.47 -15.36 -6.16
C ALA A 13 -0.88 -16.25 -5.06
N SER A 14 0.24 -15.85 -4.45
CA SER A 14 0.87 -16.58 -3.34
C SER A 14 0.20 -16.37 -1.99
N LEU A 15 -0.70 -15.38 -1.87
CA LEU A 15 -1.43 -15.12 -0.64
C LEU A 15 -2.55 -16.16 -0.43
N THR A 16 -2.66 -16.67 0.78
CA THR A 16 -3.77 -17.54 1.17
C THR A 16 -5.10 -16.77 1.25
N ALA A 17 -6.22 -17.49 1.26
CA ALA A 17 -7.54 -16.87 1.42
C ALA A 17 -7.64 -16.08 2.75
N GLU A 18 -7.04 -16.61 3.83
CA GLU A 18 -7.01 -15.94 5.14
C GLU A 18 -6.21 -14.64 5.09
N GLU A 19 -5.02 -14.65 4.47
CA GLU A 19 -4.19 -13.45 4.27
C GLU A 19 -4.89 -12.39 3.43
N HIS A 20 -5.62 -12.81 2.39
CA HIS A 20 -6.44 -11.90 1.58
C HIS A 20 -7.53 -11.22 2.40
N VAL A 21 -8.22 -11.96 3.27
CA VAL A 21 -9.30 -11.42 4.10
C VAL A 21 -8.75 -10.46 5.16
N VAL A 22 -7.67 -10.85 5.86
CA VAL A 22 -7.00 -10.01 6.85
C VAL A 22 -6.52 -8.69 6.22
N THR A 23 -5.77 -8.77 5.11
CA THR A 23 -5.27 -7.56 4.44
C THR A 23 -6.38 -6.66 3.93
N ARG A 24 -7.53 -7.22 3.51
CA ARG A 24 -8.70 -6.45 3.08
C ARG A 24 -9.34 -5.66 4.23
N VAL A 25 -9.48 -6.28 5.41
CA VAL A 25 -10.03 -5.59 6.60
C VAL A 25 -9.12 -4.43 6.98
N VAL A 26 -7.81 -4.67 7.04
CA VAL A 26 -6.84 -3.61 7.37
C VAL A 26 -6.88 -2.50 6.33
N PHE A 27 -6.80 -2.82 5.04
CA PHE A 27 -6.81 -1.85 3.95
C PHE A 27 -8.04 -0.93 3.98
N ARG A 28 -9.23 -1.47 4.25
CA ARG A 28 -10.46 -0.67 4.39
C ARG A 28 -10.36 0.34 5.53
N SER A 29 -9.84 -0.07 6.69
CA SER A 29 -9.64 0.84 7.81
C SER A 29 -8.66 1.98 7.46
N LEU A 30 -7.58 1.64 6.75
CA LEU A 30 -6.60 2.64 6.30
C LEU A 30 -7.18 3.64 5.30
N LEU A 31 -8.04 3.22 4.37
CA LEU A 31 -8.76 4.12 3.46
C LEU A 31 -9.63 5.13 4.21
N GLU A 32 -10.15 4.76 5.37
CA GLU A 32 -10.87 5.66 6.27
C GLU A 32 -9.94 6.56 7.12
N GLY A 33 -8.63 6.46 6.93
CA GLY A 33 -7.63 7.21 7.67
C GLY A 33 -7.37 6.70 9.09
N ARG A 34 -7.71 5.46 9.39
CA ARG A 34 -7.60 4.85 10.72
C ARG A 34 -6.73 3.61 10.72
N GLY A 35 -5.78 3.52 11.66
CA GLY A 35 -5.14 2.26 12.00
C GLY A 35 -6.14 1.29 12.64
N ILE A 36 -5.80 0.01 12.64
CA ILE A 36 -6.62 -1.03 13.25
C ILE A 36 -5.77 -1.99 14.07
N ARG A 37 -6.24 -2.33 15.26
CA ARG A 37 -5.56 -3.31 16.13
C ARG A 37 -5.88 -4.74 15.69
N PRO A 38 -4.96 -5.70 15.87
CA PRO A 38 -5.21 -7.11 15.56
C PRO A 38 -6.43 -7.68 16.28
N GLU A 39 -6.72 -7.20 17.49
CA GLU A 39 -7.93 -7.61 18.24
C GLU A 39 -9.21 -7.21 17.51
N ALA A 40 -9.25 -6.02 16.92
CA ALA A 40 -10.40 -5.56 16.15
C ALA A 40 -10.55 -6.32 14.83
N VAL A 41 -9.43 -6.71 14.20
CA VAL A 41 -9.45 -7.60 13.03
C VAL A 41 -10.02 -8.98 13.40
N ALA A 42 -9.55 -9.54 14.51
CA ALA A 42 -10.04 -10.83 15.04
C ALA A 42 -11.56 -10.79 15.32
N ALA A 43 -12.02 -9.73 15.98
CA ALA A 43 -13.43 -9.53 16.25
C ALA A 43 -14.27 -9.39 14.96
N THR A 44 -13.76 -8.64 13.97
CA THR A 44 -14.43 -8.45 12.66
C THR A 44 -14.57 -9.77 11.91
N LEU A 45 -13.57 -10.66 12.01
CA LEU A 45 -13.53 -11.93 11.28
C LEU A 45 -14.10 -13.11 12.08
N GLY A 46 -14.48 -12.90 13.34
CA GLY A 46 -15.01 -13.96 14.19
C GLY A 46 -13.99 -15.08 14.49
N THR A 47 -12.70 -14.72 14.62
CA THR A 47 -11.61 -15.66 14.83
C THR A 47 -10.79 -15.30 16.08
N SER A 48 -9.86 -16.16 16.49
CA SER A 48 -9.04 -15.90 17.65
C SER A 48 -7.93 -14.87 17.36
N LEU A 49 -7.57 -14.06 18.37
CA LEU A 49 -6.45 -13.14 18.28
C LEU A 49 -5.13 -13.87 17.93
N ALA A 50 -4.90 -15.05 18.50
CA ALA A 50 -3.69 -15.82 18.22
C ALA A 50 -3.58 -16.23 16.74
N ALA A 51 -4.69 -16.57 16.09
CA ALA A 51 -4.70 -16.87 14.66
C ALA A 51 -4.38 -15.60 13.83
N ILE A 52 -5.00 -14.46 14.17
CA ILE A 52 -4.73 -13.19 13.48
C ILE A 52 -3.28 -12.74 13.67
N GLU A 53 -2.73 -12.82 14.89
CA GLU A 53 -1.34 -12.40 15.14
C GLU A 53 -0.33 -13.24 14.33
N ARG A 54 -0.56 -14.53 14.16
CA ARG A 54 0.28 -15.37 13.29
C ARG A 54 0.25 -14.87 11.85
N VAL A 55 -0.94 -14.68 11.27
CA VAL A 55 -1.11 -14.18 9.90
C VAL A 55 -0.52 -12.77 9.74
N VAL A 56 -0.73 -11.89 10.70
CA VAL A 56 -0.19 -10.53 10.69
C VAL A 56 1.33 -10.54 10.70
N ASN A 57 1.96 -11.37 11.54
CA ASN A 57 3.42 -11.46 11.62
C ASN A 57 4.01 -11.98 10.29
N ASP A 58 3.44 -13.01 9.70
CA ASP A 58 3.86 -13.53 8.40
C ASP A 58 3.74 -12.46 7.29
N LEU A 59 2.64 -11.70 7.29
CA LEU A 59 2.42 -10.62 6.32
C LEU A 59 3.35 -9.41 6.55
N ILE A 60 3.73 -9.13 7.80
CA ILE A 60 4.72 -8.10 8.11
C ILE A 60 6.11 -8.52 7.62
N GLU A 61 6.52 -9.77 7.85
CA GLU A 61 7.80 -10.31 7.36
C GLU A 61 7.88 -10.24 5.83
N ARG A 62 6.76 -10.50 5.15
CA ARG A 62 6.65 -10.39 3.68
C ARG A 62 6.50 -8.94 3.18
N GLY A 63 6.43 -7.94 4.07
CA GLY A 63 6.31 -6.54 3.72
C GLY A 63 4.93 -6.11 3.21
N THR A 64 3.89 -6.94 3.40
CA THR A 64 2.52 -6.68 2.95
C THR A 64 1.72 -5.86 3.96
N LEU A 65 2.00 -6.03 5.24
CA LEU A 65 1.44 -5.26 6.34
C LEU A 65 2.52 -4.45 7.07
N GLU A 66 2.07 -3.41 7.73
CA GLU A 66 2.90 -2.57 8.60
C GLU A 66 2.23 -2.36 9.95
N ARG A 67 3.00 -2.57 11.03
CA ARG A 67 2.59 -2.24 12.39
C ARG A 67 3.23 -0.92 12.81
N GLY A 68 2.44 -0.02 13.37
CA GLY A 68 2.93 1.24 13.94
C GLY A 68 3.81 1.01 15.16
N VAL A 69 4.98 1.64 15.18
CA VAL A 69 6.04 1.41 16.18
C VAL A 69 5.54 1.64 17.61
N ASN A 70 4.71 2.66 17.82
CA ASN A 70 4.29 3.06 19.17
C ASN A 70 2.83 2.70 19.50
N SER A 71 1.98 2.45 18.49
CA SER A 71 0.54 2.22 18.72
C SER A 71 0.17 0.73 18.77
N GLY A 72 1.00 -0.13 18.20
CA GLY A 72 0.68 -1.54 17.96
C GLY A 72 -0.40 -1.76 16.91
N GLU A 73 -0.95 -0.69 16.33
CA GLU A 73 -1.94 -0.77 15.27
C GLU A 73 -1.31 -1.15 13.94
N LEU A 74 -2.08 -1.78 13.08
CA LEU A 74 -1.73 -1.98 11.68
C LEU A 74 -1.98 -0.67 10.95
N VAL A 75 -0.91 -0.08 10.41
CA VAL A 75 -0.89 1.25 9.79
C VAL A 75 -0.53 1.20 8.32
N GLY A 76 -0.24 0.03 7.78
CA GLY A 76 0.04 -0.17 6.37
C GLY A 76 -0.46 -1.52 5.87
N ALA A 77 -1.04 -1.54 4.66
CA ALA A 77 -1.50 -2.75 3.98
C ALA A 77 -1.57 -2.55 2.46
N ARG A 78 -1.12 -3.55 1.70
CA ARG A 78 -1.26 -3.58 0.23
C ARG A 78 -0.78 -2.29 -0.44
N GLY A 79 0.34 -1.75 -0.03
CA GLY A 79 0.91 -0.53 -0.58
C GLY A 79 0.36 0.78 0.00
N LEU A 80 -0.76 0.76 0.75
CA LEU A 80 -1.32 1.92 1.44
C LEU A 80 -0.73 2.03 2.84
N SER A 81 -0.44 3.27 3.30
CA SER A 81 0.09 3.53 4.64
C SER A 81 -0.47 4.81 5.27
N LEU A 82 -0.59 4.82 6.58
CA LEU A 82 -0.77 6.03 7.40
C LEU A 82 0.57 6.60 7.87
N ALA A 83 1.63 5.81 7.86
CA ALA A 83 2.98 6.27 8.15
C ALA A 83 3.52 7.08 6.97
N LYS A 84 4.24 8.15 7.29
CA LYS A 84 4.80 9.05 6.26
C LYS A 84 5.81 8.32 5.38
N THR A 85 5.61 8.45 4.08
CA THR A 85 6.55 8.06 3.04
C THR A 85 6.76 9.23 2.08
N PRO A 86 7.71 9.16 1.13
CA PRO A 86 7.83 10.15 0.07
C PRO A 86 6.60 10.26 -0.84
N GLN A 87 5.78 9.20 -0.89
CA GLN A 87 4.61 9.08 -1.76
C GLN A 87 3.35 9.52 -0.99
N ARG A 88 2.93 10.75 -1.19
CA ARG A 88 1.71 11.31 -0.58
C ARG A 88 0.52 11.04 -1.47
N LEU A 89 -0.57 10.63 -0.85
CA LEU A 89 -1.81 10.28 -1.53
C LEU A 89 -2.98 10.97 -0.83
N ALA A 90 -3.80 11.71 -1.58
CA ALA A 90 -5.02 12.30 -1.09
C ALA A 90 -6.22 11.62 -1.77
N ILE A 91 -7.08 10.98 -0.99
CA ILE A 91 -8.33 10.33 -1.41
C ILE A 91 -9.44 10.83 -0.51
N ASP A 92 -10.55 11.29 -1.07
CA ASP A 92 -11.72 11.79 -0.31
C ASP A 92 -11.36 12.81 0.78
N GLY A 93 -10.42 13.72 0.48
CA GLY A 93 -9.94 14.71 1.43
C GLY A 93 -9.03 14.18 2.56
N ARG A 94 -8.78 12.87 2.60
CA ARG A 94 -7.89 12.25 3.58
C ARG A 94 -6.47 12.23 3.07
N ARG A 95 -5.53 12.49 3.97
CA ARG A 95 -4.09 12.36 3.72
C ARG A 95 -3.63 10.97 4.06
N LEU A 96 -3.18 10.25 3.05
CA LEU A 96 -2.64 8.90 3.12
C LEU A 96 -1.24 8.89 2.50
N TYR A 97 -0.57 7.75 2.55
CA TYR A 97 0.72 7.54 1.93
C TYR A 97 0.72 6.20 1.20
N ALA A 98 1.62 6.03 0.25
CA ALA A 98 1.83 4.76 -0.43
C ALA A 98 3.24 4.22 -0.16
N PHE A 99 3.43 2.91 -0.22
CA PHE A 99 4.74 2.30 -0.02
C PHE A 99 5.71 2.67 -1.14
N CYS A 100 5.21 2.77 -2.38
CA CYS A 100 6.00 3.12 -3.55
C CYS A 100 5.20 3.95 -4.56
N ALA A 101 5.87 4.44 -5.60
CA ALA A 101 5.22 5.23 -6.65
C ALA A 101 4.19 4.41 -7.47
N VAL A 102 4.41 3.12 -7.65
CA VAL A 102 3.45 2.22 -8.31
C VAL A 102 2.18 2.11 -7.48
N ASP A 103 2.31 1.92 -6.15
CA ASP A 103 1.16 1.87 -5.25
C ASP A 103 0.39 3.20 -5.24
N ALA A 104 1.10 4.33 -5.26
CA ALA A 104 0.48 5.65 -5.22
C ALA A 104 -0.46 5.91 -6.42
N VAL A 105 -0.17 5.34 -7.57
CA VAL A 105 -1.02 5.42 -8.78
C VAL A 105 -1.95 4.21 -8.85
N GLY A 106 -1.44 3.03 -8.56
CA GLY A 106 -2.17 1.76 -8.69
C GLY A 106 -3.35 1.62 -7.73
N ILE A 107 -3.22 2.11 -6.48
CA ILE A 107 -4.31 2.03 -5.50
C ILE A 107 -5.55 2.78 -5.97
N PRO A 108 -5.51 4.10 -6.25
CA PRO A 108 -6.70 4.82 -6.71
C PRO A 108 -7.22 4.31 -8.06
N ALA A 109 -6.35 3.84 -8.95
CA ALA A 109 -6.76 3.21 -10.20
C ALA A 109 -7.56 1.92 -9.96
N ALA A 110 -7.08 1.05 -9.08
CA ALA A 110 -7.73 -0.23 -8.77
C ALA A 110 -9.09 -0.06 -8.08
N ILE A 111 -9.23 0.92 -7.18
CA ILE A 111 -10.49 1.18 -6.48
C ILE A 111 -11.38 2.23 -7.18
N ARG A 112 -10.92 2.77 -8.32
CA ARG A 112 -11.65 3.70 -9.21
C ARG A 112 -12.13 4.95 -8.50
N VAL A 113 -11.25 5.63 -7.78
CA VAL A 113 -11.55 6.87 -7.05
C VAL A 113 -10.77 8.06 -7.60
N ASP A 114 -11.26 9.25 -7.26
CA ASP A 114 -10.53 10.49 -7.46
C ASP A 114 -9.38 10.57 -6.44
N ALA A 115 -8.21 10.97 -6.91
CA ALA A 115 -7.04 11.06 -6.05
C ALA A 115 -6.07 12.15 -6.54
N ARG A 116 -5.26 12.65 -5.61
CA ARG A 116 -4.06 13.44 -5.89
C ARG A 116 -2.85 12.73 -5.33
N VAL A 117 -1.83 12.62 -6.16
CA VAL A 117 -0.53 12.03 -5.77
C VAL A 117 0.51 13.12 -5.80
N GLU A 118 1.31 13.21 -4.74
CA GLU A 118 2.51 14.05 -4.69
C GLU A 118 3.69 13.19 -4.29
N SER A 119 4.79 13.34 -5.02
CA SER A 119 6.04 12.63 -4.79
C SER A 119 7.23 13.56 -4.97
N LEU A 120 8.40 13.10 -4.58
CA LEU A 120 9.67 13.75 -4.90
C LEU A 120 10.46 12.86 -5.85
N CYS A 121 11.00 13.46 -6.91
CA CYS A 121 11.91 12.76 -7.81
C CYS A 121 13.13 12.27 -7.02
N HIS A 122 13.42 10.99 -7.08
CA HIS A 122 14.56 10.40 -6.39
C HIS A 122 15.91 10.94 -6.89
N VAL A 123 15.98 11.36 -8.17
CA VAL A 123 17.21 11.82 -8.80
C VAL A 123 17.50 13.29 -8.48
N CYS A 124 16.52 14.18 -8.61
CA CYS A 124 16.72 15.63 -8.52
C CYS A 124 15.91 16.32 -7.42
N GLY A 125 15.09 15.60 -6.67
CA GLY A 125 14.26 16.14 -5.60
C GLY A 125 13.09 17.02 -6.08
N ALA A 126 12.89 17.16 -7.39
CA ALA A 126 11.76 17.93 -7.93
C ALA A 126 10.42 17.33 -7.51
N ARG A 127 9.43 18.18 -7.25
CA ARG A 127 8.07 17.72 -6.97
C ARG A 127 7.44 17.15 -8.23
N VAL A 128 6.83 15.99 -8.10
CA VAL A 128 6.03 15.31 -9.11
C VAL A 128 4.60 15.23 -8.57
N SER A 129 3.63 15.64 -9.37
CA SER A 129 2.22 15.58 -9.02
C SER A 129 1.42 14.90 -10.11
N LEU A 130 0.39 14.16 -9.70
CA LEU A 130 -0.60 13.56 -10.59
C LEU A 130 -2.00 13.77 -10.01
N ALA A 131 -2.99 13.89 -10.89
CA ALA A 131 -4.39 13.82 -10.54
C ALA A 131 -5.04 12.63 -11.24
N LEU A 132 -5.90 11.93 -10.50
CA LEU A 132 -6.72 10.86 -11.05
C LEU A 132 -8.20 11.21 -10.84
N SER A 133 -9.02 10.89 -11.84
CA SER A 133 -10.47 10.93 -11.73
C SER A 133 -11.05 9.57 -12.11
N GLY A 134 -11.88 9.01 -11.24
CA GLY A 134 -12.42 7.66 -11.39
C GLY A 134 -11.34 6.60 -11.58
N GLY A 135 -10.14 6.81 -11.03
CA GLY A 135 -8.99 5.92 -11.18
C GLY A 135 -8.17 6.10 -12.46
N THR A 136 -8.54 7.04 -13.34
CA THR A 136 -7.78 7.34 -14.56
C THR A 136 -6.94 8.60 -14.35
N VAL A 137 -5.67 8.57 -14.75
CA VAL A 137 -4.80 9.76 -14.68
C VAL A 137 -5.31 10.82 -15.65
N THR A 138 -5.65 11.99 -15.13
CA THR A 138 -6.19 13.14 -15.90
C THR A 138 -5.20 14.28 -16.02
N ASP A 139 -4.22 14.36 -15.11
CA ASP A 139 -3.16 15.36 -15.13
C ASP A 139 -1.88 14.78 -14.51
N ALA A 140 -0.73 15.21 -15.02
CA ALA A 140 0.56 14.79 -14.52
C ALA A 140 1.64 15.84 -14.78
N SER A 141 2.61 15.94 -13.88
CA SER A 141 3.81 16.76 -14.14
C SER A 141 4.47 16.34 -15.46
N PRO A 142 4.87 17.31 -16.32
CA PRO A 142 5.48 16.98 -17.60
C PRO A 142 6.69 16.08 -17.47
N GLY A 143 6.73 15.00 -18.27
CA GLY A 143 7.83 14.04 -18.25
C GLY A 143 7.90 13.14 -17.02
N ALA A 144 6.85 13.12 -16.19
CA ALA A 144 6.79 12.19 -15.06
C ALA A 144 6.80 10.74 -15.54
N VAL A 145 7.69 9.94 -14.97
CA VAL A 145 7.80 8.51 -15.23
C VAL A 145 7.92 7.75 -13.90
N ILE A 146 7.37 6.56 -13.83
CA ILE A 146 7.64 5.63 -12.74
C ILE A 146 8.74 4.69 -13.22
N TRP A 147 9.86 4.71 -12.52
CA TRP A 147 10.95 3.80 -12.78
C TRP A 147 10.97 2.70 -11.71
N ALA A 148 10.86 1.45 -12.15
CA ALA A 148 10.93 0.28 -11.30
C ALA A 148 12.24 -0.48 -11.58
N ALA A 149 13.10 -0.62 -10.56
CA ALA A 149 14.33 -1.39 -10.71
C ALA A 149 14.04 -2.89 -10.61
N GLU A 150 14.71 -3.70 -11.44
CA GLU A 150 14.58 -5.17 -11.44
C GLU A 150 14.80 -5.83 -10.07
N ARG A 151 15.53 -5.17 -9.17
CA ARG A 151 15.82 -5.69 -7.82
C ARG A 151 14.67 -5.59 -6.83
N TYR A 152 13.58 -4.91 -7.18
CA TYR A 152 12.41 -4.78 -6.28
C TYR A 152 11.69 -6.11 -6.02
N LEU A 153 11.98 -7.13 -6.79
CA LEU A 153 11.14 -8.32 -6.90
C LEU A 153 11.52 -9.47 -5.96
N THR A 154 12.60 -9.35 -5.18
CA THR A 154 13.12 -10.52 -4.45
C THR A 154 13.10 -10.43 -2.94
N ARG A 155 12.91 -9.26 -2.33
CA ARG A 155 12.88 -9.08 -0.87
C ARG A 155 12.07 -7.85 -0.48
N SER A 156 10.96 -8.05 0.23
CA SER A 156 10.17 -7.00 0.90
C SER A 156 9.99 -5.69 0.11
N LEU A 157 8.80 -5.42 -0.38
CA LEU A 157 8.41 -4.22 -1.12
C LEU A 157 8.80 -2.89 -0.42
N ARG A 158 9.15 -2.92 0.86
CA ARG A 158 9.46 -1.77 1.70
C ARG A 158 10.91 -1.29 1.68
N ARG A 159 11.86 -2.11 1.27
CA ARG A 159 13.30 -1.77 1.41
C ARG A 159 13.87 -0.92 0.27
N TYR A 160 13.07 -0.52 -0.71
CA TYR A 160 13.57 0.08 -1.94
C TYR A 160 12.81 1.33 -2.39
N THR A 161 12.06 1.96 -1.48
CA THR A 161 11.42 3.28 -1.73
C THR A 161 12.10 4.38 -0.92
#